data_46c82e88618496ecd69fa6817e126976
#
_entry.id   46c82e88618496ecd69fa6817e126976
#
_cell.length_a   1.000
_cell.length_b   1.000
_cell.length_c   1.000
_cell.angle_alpha   90.00
_cell.angle_beta   90.00
_cell.angle_gamma   90.00
#
_symmetry.space_group_name_H-M   'P 1'
#
loop_
_entity.id
_entity.type
_entity.pdbx_description
1 polymer ?
#
loop_
_entity_poly.entity_id
_entity_poly.type
_entity_poly.pdbx_seq_one_letter_code
_entity_poly.pdbx_strand_id
1 'polypeptide(L)'
;KPFLPRKADFHAPAGLWTQMAASGLSMGLMNSVYALGSLTMQRAINTLGETVMAAHTSARRILSLTGAPMSNLGTAGAVFISQNCGAQAYDRVKRGLNRTVLMALIWEAAAMVVMVTLGPELLRLLIGTSNAELLRYGTMSLRASAALFLPLAYLVTMRQAMQALGMHVVPVVSSCIELVMKIAAAFAVVPR
;
A
#
# COMPACT_ATOMS: atom_id res chain seq x y z
N LYS A 1 10.26 15.92 31.73
CA LYS A 1 10.05 15.64 30.29
C LYS A 1 9.87 14.14 30.13
N PRO A 2 8.63 13.63 30.01
CA PRO A 2 8.33 12.19 30.11
C PRO A 2 8.73 11.36 28.89
N PHE A 3 9.22 11.99 27.81
CA PHE A 3 9.53 11.29 26.54
C PHE A 3 11.02 11.16 26.24
N LEU A 4 11.92 11.60 27.14
CA LEU A 4 13.35 11.37 26.94
C LEU A 4 13.73 10.03 27.54
N PRO A 5 14.28 9.10 26.73
CA PRO A 5 14.72 7.80 27.24
C PRO A 5 15.83 7.98 28.27
N ARG A 6 15.73 7.28 29.40
CA ARG A 6 16.74 7.19 30.43
C ARG A 6 17.60 5.96 30.19
N LYS A 7 18.83 5.94 30.72
CA LYS A 7 19.71 4.77 30.59
C LYS A 7 19.06 3.46 31.10
N ALA A 8 18.20 3.57 32.11
CA ALA A 8 17.42 2.43 32.63
C ALA A 8 16.42 1.87 31.63
N ASP A 9 15.92 2.68 30.69
CA ASP A 9 14.90 2.26 29.71
C ASP A 9 15.50 1.35 28.62
N PHE A 10 16.85 1.28 28.51
CA PHE A 10 17.54 0.37 27.61
C PHE A 10 17.69 -1.06 28.17
N HIS A 11 17.29 -1.30 29.42
CA HIS A 11 17.25 -2.65 30.04
C HIS A 11 15.84 -3.26 29.92
N ALA A 12 15.38 -3.42 28.67
CA ALA A 12 14.10 -4.07 28.42
C ALA A 12 14.21 -5.60 28.64
N PRO A 13 13.15 -6.25 29.14
CA PRO A 13 13.12 -7.70 29.29
C PRO A 13 13.29 -8.40 27.93
N ALA A 14 13.98 -9.56 27.90
CA ALA A 14 14.29 -10.29 26.69
C ALA A 14 13.06 -10.59 25.82
N GLY A 15 11.89 -10.82 26.44
CA GLY A 15 10.62 -11.03 25.73
C GLY A 15 10.16 -9.83 24.91
N LEU A 16 10.50 -8.60 25.32
CA LEU A 16 10.17 -7.40 24.54
C LEU A 16 11.06 -7.31 23.28
N TRP A 17 12.35 -7.62 23.43
CA TRP A 17 13.28 -7.65 22.30
C TRP A 17 12.88 -8.67 21.25
N THR A 18 12.48 -9.87 21.65
CA THR A 18 12.02 -10.91 20.72
C THR A 18 10.73 -10.51 19.99
N GLN A 19 9.77 -9.88 20.68
CA GLN A 19 8.55 -9.36 20.04
C GLN A 19 8.85 -8.24 19.03
N MET A 20 9.71 -7.30 19.40
CA MET A 20 10.12 -6.22 18.49
C MET A 20 10.86 -6.76 17.26
N ALA A 21 11.78 -7.71 17.47
CA ALA A 21 12.52 -8.37 16.39
C ALA A 21 11.58 -9.16 15.46
N ALA A 22 10.64 -9.93 16.01
CA ALA A 22 9.65 -10.67 15.23
C ALA A 22 8.74 -9.74 14.41
N SER A 23 8.29 -8.63 15.01
CA SER A 23 7.49 -7.62 14.31
C SER A 23 8.27 -6.95 13.19
N GLY A 24 9.49 -6.52 13.46
CA GLY A 24 10.36 -5.88 12.48
C GLY A 24 10.72 -6.82 11.32
N LEU A 25 11.05 -8.08 11.63
CA LEU A 25 11.34 -9.11 10.61
C LEU A 25 10.11 -9.39 9.74
N SER A 26 8.93 -9.53 10.34
CA SER A 26 7.67 -9.72 9.61
C SER A 26 7.40 -8.56 8.65
N MET A 27 7.55 -7.31 9.11
CA MET A 27 7.37 -6.14 8.27
C MET A 27 8.44 -6.06 7.16
N GLY A 28 9.70 -6.38 7.48
CA GLY A 28 10.79 -6.46 6.52
C GLY A 28 10.52 -7.49 5.42
N LEU A 29 10.08 -8.69 5.79
CA LEU A 29 9.70 -9.75 4.85
C LEU A 29 8.55 -9.31 3.93
N MET A 30 7.51 -8.70 4.48
CA MET A 30 6.39 -8.18 3.68
C MET A 30 6.85 -7.14 2.66
N ASN A 31 7.67 -6.19 3.07
CA ASN A 31 8.20 -5.16 2.18
C ASN A 31 9.11 -5.76 1.10
N SER A 32 9.91 -6.76 1.43
CA SER A 32 10.75 -7.48 0.47
C SER A 32 9.92 -8.25 -0.55
N VAL A 33 8.87 -8.94 -0.11
CA VAL A 33 7.92 -9.65 -0.98
C VAL A 33 7.22 -8.67 -1.93
N TYR A 34 6.78 -7.53 -1.40
CA TYR A 34 6.18 -6.47 -2.22
C TYR A 34 7.16 -5.92 -3.27
N ALA A 35 8.41 -5.66 -2.88
CA ALA A 35 9.46 -5.17 -3.77
C ALA A 35 9.78 -6.16 -4.89
N LEU A 36 9.90 -7.47 -4.57
CA LEU A 36 10.11 -8.52 -5.56
C LEU A 36 8.97 -8.59 -6.57
N GLY A 37 7.71 -8.55 -6.11
CA GLY A 37 6.55 -8.51 -6.98
C GLY A 37 6.53 -7.28 -7.89
N SER A 38 6.93 -6.12 -7.36
CA SER A 38 7.03 -4.87 -8.13
C SER A 38 8.14 -4.94 -9.20
N LEU A 39 9.30 -5.51 -8.87
CA LEU A 39 10.40 -5.73 -9.82
C LEU A 39 10.03 -6.70 -10.94
N THR A 40 9.33 -7.78 -10.63
CA THR A 40 8.87 -8.75 -11.63
C THR A 40 7.89 -8.09 -12.61
N MET A 41 6.93 -7.32 -12.09
CA MET A 41 6.00 -6.58 -12.93
C MET A 41 6.71 -5.51 -13.78
N GLN A 42 7.69 -4.79 -13.21
CA GLN A 42 8.47 -3.79 -13.94
C GLN A 42 9.25 -4.42 -15.10
N ARG A 43 9.85 -5.61 -14.88
CA ARG A 43 10.54 -6.35 -15.96
C ARG A 43 9.56 -6.71 -17.07
N ALA A 44 8.38 -7.21 -16.74
CA ALA A 44 7.35 -7.54 -17.71
C ALA A 44 6.93 -6.30 -18.55
N ILE A 45 6.76 -5.14 -17.90
CA ILE A 45 6.40 -3.90 -18.59
C ILE A 45 7.52 -3.39 -19.49
N ASN A 46 8.77 -3.53 -19.09
CA ASN A 46 9.92 -3.09 -19.88
C ASN A 46 10.04 -3.85 -21.22
N THR A 47 9.50 -5.06 -21.32
CA THR A 47 9.46 -5.82 -22.59
C THR A 47 8.42 -5.31 -23.59
N LEU A 48 7.47 -4.46 -23.15
CA LEU A 48 6.38 -3.94 -23.98
C LEU A 48 6.74 -2.67 -24.78
N GLY A 49 7.99 -2.21 -24.68
CA GLY A 49 8.50 -1.04 -25.40
C GLY A 49 8.49 0.26 -24.61
N GLU A 50 9.24 1.24 -25.10
CA GLU A 50 9.52 2.49 -24.39
C GLU A 50 8.26 3.32 -24.13
N THR A 51 7.33 3.38 -25.08
CA THR A 51 6.07 4.14 -24.95
C THR A 51 5.21 3.61 -23.81
N VAL A 52 5.05 2.29 -23.73
CA VAL A 52 4.25 1.64 -22.67
C VAL A 52 4.94 1.81 -21.31
N MET A 53 6.26 1.66 -21.26
CA MET A 53 7.05 1.84 -20.05
C MET A 53 6.94 3.28 -19.52
N ALA A 54 7.07 4.29 -20.38
CA ALA A 54 6.95 5.70 -20.02
C ALA A 54 5.53 6.02 -19.53
N ALA A 55 4.50 5.52 -20.21
CA ALA A 55 3.10 5.69 -19.84
C ALA A 55 2.80 5.07 -18.48
N HIS A 56 3.24 3.82 -18.24
CA HIS A 56 3.05 3.13 -16.98
C HIS A 56 3.79 3.81 -15.81
N THR A 57 5.03 4.24 -16.03
CA THR A 57 5.83 4.93 -15.01
C THR A 57 5.16 6.25 -14.60
N SER A 58 4.64 7.00 -15.55
CA SER A 58 3.92 8.25 -15.30
C SER A 58 2.61 8.01 -14.55
N ALA A 59 1.85 7.00 -14.97
CA ALA A 59 0.64 6.59 -14.25
C ALA A 59 0.96 6.18 -12.81
N ARG A 60 2.02 5.41 -12.58
CA ARG A 60 2.46 5.02 -11.23
C ARG A 60 2.84 6.20 -10.34
N ARG A 61 3.43 7.26 -10.89
CA ARG A 61 3.73 8.49 -10.12
C ARG A 61 2.44 9.14 -9.62
N ILE A 62 1.43 9.26 -10.46
CA ILE A 62 0.12 9.79 -10.07
C ILE A 62 -0.53 8.89 -9.00
N LEU A 63 -0.52 7.57 -9.21
CA LEU A 63 -1.06 6.60 -8.25
C LEU A 63 -0.35 6.64 -6.89
N SER A 64 0.96 6.88 -6.86
CA SER A 64 1.71 6.99 -5.60
C SER A 64 1.33 8.25 -4.81
N LEU A 65 1.05 9.35 -5.48
CA LEU A 65 0.59 10.59 -4.83
C LEU A 65 -0.79 10.42 -4.19
N THR A 66 -1.70 9.71 -4.86
CA THR A 66 -3.04 9.44 -4.31
C THR A 66 -3.04 8.35 -3.25
N GLY A 67 -2.18 7.35 -3.35
CA GLY A 67 -2.05 6.27 -2.37
C GLY A 67 -1.37 6.66 -1.05
N ALA A 68 -0.54 7.72 -1.05
CA ALA A 68 0.18 8.15 0.15
C ALA A 68 -0.74 8.55 1.32
N PRO A 69 -1.81 9.36 1.13
CA PRO A 69 -2.74 9.68 2.21
C PRO A 69 -3.47 8.46 2.77
N MET A 70 -3.86 7.51 1.92
CA MET A 70 -4.47 6.25 2.35
C MET A 70 -3.53 5.47 3.29
N SER A 71 -2.28 5.32 2.90
CA SER A 71 -1.28 4.62 3.71
C SER A 71 -1.06 5.30 5.06
N ASN A 72 -1.02 6.64 5.08
CA ASN A 72 -0.88 7.43 6.29
C ASN A 72 -2.10 7.33 7.21
N LEU A 73 -3.32 7.32 6.66
CA LEU A 73 -4.55 7.06 7.42
C LEU A 73 -4.51 5.68 8.07
N GLY A 74 -4.10 4.66 7.34
CA GLY A 74 -3.95 3.31 7.87
C GLY A 74 -2.91 3.24 8.98
N THR A 75 -1.76 3.91 8.84
CA THR A 75 -0.72 3.98 9.87
C THR A 75 -1.22 4.70 11.13
N ALA A 76 -1.92 5.83 10.97
CA ALA A 76 -2.52 6.54 12.10
C ALA A 76 -3.58 5.69 12.82
N GLY A 77 -4.40 4.96 12.06
CA GLY A 77 -5.36 3.99 12.60
C GLY A 77 -4.67 2.86 13.35
N ALA A 78 -3.58 2.32 12.83
CA ALA A 78 -2.79 1.28 13.47
C ALA A 78 -2.23 1.74 14.83
N VAL A 79 -1.71 2.97 14.91
CA VAL A 79 -1.24 3.57 16.19
C VAL A 79 -2.40 3.70 17.18
N PHE A 80 -3.55 4.21 16.73
CA PHE A 80 -4.74 4.30 17.59
C PHE A 80 -5.19 2.94 18.11
N ILE A 81 -5.23 1.92 17.24
CA ILE A 81 -5.63 0.55 17.57
C ILE A 81 -4.67 -0.04 18.60
N SER A 82 -3.35 0.04 18.39
CA SER A 82 -2.35 -0.54 19.30
C SER A 82 -2.39 0.10 20.68
N GLN A 83 -2.53 1.42 20.76
CA GLN A 83 -2.63 2.15 22.05
C GLN A 83 -3.91 1.74 22.83
N ASN A 84 -5.06 1.65 22.16
CA ASN A 84 -6.30 1.26 22.82
C ASN A 84 -6.34 -0.24 23.14
N CYS A 85 -5.65 -1.08 22.36
CA CYS A 85 -5.47 -2.50 22.68
C CYS A 85 -4.63 -2.67 23.96
N GLY A 86 -3.52 -1.94 24.07
CA GLY A 86 -2.69 -1.91 25.29
C GLY A 86 -3.44 -1.43 26.53
N ALA A 87 -4.40 -0.52 26.36
CA ALA A 87 -5.31 -0.06 27.41
C ALA A 87 -6.53 -0.98 27.65
N GLN A 88 -6.61 -2.13 26.97
CA GLN A 88 -7.74 -3.08 27.02
C GLN A 88 -9.11 -2.47 26.65
N ALA A 89 -9.11 -1.35 25.94
CA ALA A 89 -10.31 -0.62 25.52
C ALA A 89 -10.84 -1.15 24.16
N TYR A 90 -11.27 -2.43 24.12
CA TYR A 90 -11.62 -3.14 22.87
C TYR A 90 -12.77 -2.49 22.10
N ASP A 91 -13.74 -1.86 22.77
CA ASP A 91 -14.80 -1.09 22.08
C ASP A 91 -14.26 0.10 21.32
N ARG A 92 -13.19 0.74 21.84
CA ARG A 92 -12.49 1.83 21.13
C ARG A 92 -11.69 1.29 19.96
N VAL A 93 -11.05 0.13 20.10
CA VAL A 93 -10.34 -0.57 19.02
C VAL A 93 -11.29 -0.81 17.85
N LYS A 94 -12.45 -1.44 18.10
CA LYS A 94 -13.45 -1.74 17.07
C LYS A 94 -13.97 -0.47 16.38
N ARG A 95 -14.32 0.55 17.15
CA ARG A 95 -14.76 1.84 16.58
C ARG A 95 -13.67 2.54 15.79
N GLY A 96 -12.44 2.52 16.27
CA GLY A 96 -11.28 3.09 15.59
C GLY A 96 -11.00 2.40 14.27
N LEU A 97 -11.00 1.07 14.26
CA LEU A 97 -10.84 0.28 13.04
C LEU A 97 -11.90 0.63 11.98
N ASN A 98 -13.19 0.60 12.37
CA ASN A 98 -14.27 0.90 11.44
C ASN A 98 -14.17 2.33 10.88
N ARG A 99 -13.79 3.31 11.70
CA ARG A 99 -13.60 4.70 11.26
C ARG A 99 -12.41 4.83 10.32
N THR A 100 -11.30 4.17 10.62
CA THR A 100 -10.11 4.19 9.76
C THR A 100 -10.42 3.58 8.39
N VAL A 101 -11.10 2.43 8.36
CA VAL A 101 -11.54 1.80 7.11
C VAL A 101 -12.48 2.72 6.32
N LEU A 102 -13.48 3.31 6.99
CA LEU A 102 -14.41 4.23 6.33
C LEU A 102 -13.68 5.45 5.73
N MET A 103 -12.78 6.06 6.49
CA MET A 103 -11.99 7.21 6.00
C MET A 103 -11.11 6.82 4.79
N ALA A 104 -10.46 5.64 4.85
CA ALA A 104 -9.67 5.12 3.74
C ALA A 104 -10.53 4.86 2.49
N LEU A 105 -11.72 4.27 2.66
CA LEU A 105 -12.65 4.02 1.56
C LEU A 105 -13.20 5.33 0.95
N ILE A 106 -13.52 6.33 1.77
CA ILE A 106 -13.96 7.65 1.28
C ILE A 106 -12.84 8.32 0.47
N TRP A 107 -11.61 8.29 0.99
CA TRP A 107 -10.46 8.85 0.28
C TRP A 107 -10.23 8.17 -1.08
N GLU A 108 -10.22 6.83 -1.10
CA GLU A 108 -9.99 6.08 -2.34
C GLU A 108 -11.15 6.19 -3.32
N ALA A 109 -12.38 6.33 -2.84
CA ALA A 109 -13.53 6.63 -3.70
C ALA A 109 -13.37 8.00 -4.39
N ALA A 110 -12.95 9.01 -3.63
CA ALA A 110 -12.63 10.32 -4.19
C ALA A 110 -11.47 10.27 -5.19
N ALA A 111 -10.38 9.56 -4.83
CA ALA A 111 -9.24 9.35 -5.73
C ALA A 111 -9.64 8.60 -7.00
N MET A 112 -10.49 7.58 -6.90
CA MET A 112 -11.03 6.85 -8.05
C MET A 112 -11.79 7.78 -9.00
N VAL A 113 -12.68 8.63 -8.48
CA VAL A 113 -13.42 9.62 -9.30
C VAL A 113 -12.44 10.56 -10.00
N VAL A 114 -11.47 11.11 -9.28
CA VAL A 114 -10.43 11.99 -9.87
C VAL A 114 -9.63 11.28 -10.96
N MET A 115 -9.22 10.03 -10.73
CA MET A 115 -8.43 9.26 -11.72
C MET A 115 -9.24 8.94 -12.98
N VAL A 116 -10.52 8.63 -12.84
CA VAL A 116 -11.38 8.30 -13.98
C VAL A 116 -11.70 9.55 -14.81
N THR A 117 -11.97 10.68 -14.14
CA THR A 117 -12.40 11.94 -14.80
C THR A 117 -11.24 12.79 -15.26
N LEU A 118 -10.26 13.05 -14.39
CA LEU A 118 -9.14 13.97 -14.64
C LEU A 118 -7.84 13.26 -15.01
N GLY A 119 -7.82 11.93 -15.00
CA GLY A 119 -6.62 11.12 -15.28
C GLY A 119 -5.88 11.51 -16.56
N PRO A 120 -6.55 11.69 -17.72
CA PRO A 120 -5.90 12.11 -18.96
C PRO A 120 -5.23 13.48 -18.84
N GLU A 121 -5.86 14.44 -18.16
CA GLU A 121 -5.31 15.80 -18.00
C GLU A 121 -4.14 15.79 -17.03
N LEU A 122 -4.21 15.02 -15.95
CA LEU A 122 -3.09 14.85 -15.03
C LEU A 122 -1.88 14.22 -15.72
N LEU A 123 -2.10 13.25 -16.60
CA LEU A 123 -1.03 12.65 -17.40
C LEU A 123 -0.42 13.67 -18.37
N ARG A 124 -1.22 14.45 -19.09
CA ARG A 124 -0.75 15.50 -19.98
C ARG A 124 0.12 16.52 -19.24
N LEU A 125 -0.35 16.95 -18.07
CA LEU A 125 0.37 17.91 -17.23
C LEU A 125 1.71 17.32 -16.73
N LEU A 126 1.70 16.06 -16.30
CA LEU A 126 2.89 15.41 -15.73
C LEU A 126 3.95 15.09 -16.79
N ILE A 127 3.53 14.67 -17.98
CA ILE A 127 4.45 14.19 -19.02
C ILE A 127 4.87 15.33 -19.94
N GLY A 128 4.06 16.39 -20.05
CA GLY A 128 4.33 17.52 -20.95
C GLY A 128 4.29 17.16 -22.43
N THR A 129 3.62 16.05 -22.80
CA THR A 129 3.55 15.57 -24.19
C THR A 129 2.10 15.40 -24.66
N SER A 130 1.91 15.62 -25.96
CA SER A 130 0.63 15.38 -26.65
C SER A 130 0.61 14.05 -27.40
N ASN A 131 1.57 13.16 -27.15
CA ASN A 131 1.60 11.84 -27.79
C ASN A 131 0.35 11.03 -27.40
N ALA A 132 -0.55 10.84 -28.36
CA ALA A 132 -1.85 10.20 -28.18
C ALA A 132 -1.72 8.74 -27.71
N GLU A 133 -0.72 8.03 -28.19
CA GLU A 133 -0.49 6.63 -27.82
C GLU A 133 -0.06 6.49 -26.37
N LEU A 134 0.88 7.33 -25.92
CA LEU A 134 1.36 7.36 -24.54
C LEU A 134 0.23 7.74 -23.57
N LEU A 135 -0.58 8.75 -23.92
CA LEU A 135 -1.73 9.15 -23.13
C LEU A 135 -2.79 8.04 -23.05
N ARG A 136 -3.01 7.31 -24.14
CA ARG A 136 -3.94 6.19 -24.18
C ARG A 136 -3.53 5.06 -23.20
N TYR A 137 -2.25 4.60 -23.28
CA TYR A 137 -1.76 3.56 -22.37
C TYR A 137 -1.73 4.03 -20.92
N GLY A 138 -1.31 5.27 -20.66
CA GLY A 138 -1.30 5.84 -19.32
C GLY A 138 -2.70 5.95 -18.72
N THR A 139 -3.67 6.43 -19.50
CA THR A 139 -5.09 6.51 -19.06
C THR A 139 -5.68 5.14 -18.80
N MET A 140 -5.39 4.16 -19.66
CA MET A 140 -5.83 2.78 -19.45
C MET A 140 -5.26 2.21 -18.16
N SER A 141 -3.98 2.43 -17.88
CA SER A 141 -3.32 2.01 -16.65
C SER A 141 -3.93 2.68 -15.41
N LEU A 142 -4.23 4.00 -15.45
CA LEU A 142 -4.89 4.71 -14.37
C LEU A 142 -6.29 4.18 -14.09
N ARG A 143 -7.11 4.00 -15.13
CA ARG A 143 -8.49 3.51 -14.99
C ARG A 143 -8.54 2.09 -14.47
N ALA A 144 -7.67 1.21 -14.99
CA ALA A 144 -7.56 -0.17 -14.50
C ALA A 144 -7.17 -0.22 -13.01
N SER A 145 -6.22 0.63 -12.60
CA SER A 145 -5.82 0.74 -11.20
C SER A 145 -6.93 1.33 -10.32
N ALA A 146 -7.62 2.36 -10.80
CA ALA A 146 -8.71 3.01 -10.08
C ALA A 146 -9.87 2.04 -9.75
N ALA A 147 -10.17 1.09 -10.64
CA ALA A 147 -11.17 0.07 -10.40
C ALA A 147 -10.87 -0.83 -9.18
N LEU A 148 -9.58 -0.93 -8.81
CA LEU A 148 -9.12 -1.76 -7.69
C LEU A 148 -8.85 -0.96 -6.41
N PHE A 149 -9.08 0.36 -6.38
CA PHE A 149 -8.77 1.22 -5.25
C PHE A 149 -9.53 0.84 -3.98
N LEU A 150 -10.83 0.60 -4.07
CA LEU A 150 -11.65 0.27 -2.90
C LEU A 150 -11.25 -1.06 -2.23
N PRO A 151 -11.12 -2.19 -2.95
CA PRO A 151 -10.62 -3.42 -2.35
C PRO A 151 -9.19 -3.28 -1.82
N LEU A 152 -8.33 -2.50 -2.49
CA LEU A 152 -6.96 -2.26 -2.05
C LEU A 152 -6.93 -1.46 -0.73
N ALA A 153 -7.74 -0.40 -0.61
CA ALA A 153 -7.86 0.40 0.61
C ALA A 153 -8.27 -0.46 1.80
N TYR A 154 -9.29 -1.30 1.62
CA TYR A 154 -9.73 -2.23 2.65
C TYR A 154 -8.62 -3.20 3.06
N LEU A 155 -7.98 -3.84 2.08
CA LEU A 155 -6.91 -4.82 2.31
C LEU A 155 -5.70 -4.21 3.04
N VAL A 156 -5.23 -3.04 2.61
CA VAL A 156 -4.08 -2.36 3.21
C VAL A 156 -4.40 -1.92 4.64
N THR A 157 -5.58 -1.32 4.86
CA THR A 157 -6.00 -0.87 6.19
C THR A 157 -6.16 -2.04 7.16
N MET A 158 -6.77 -3.15 6.72
CA MET A 158 -6.90 -4.35 7.55
C MET A 158 -5.56 -4.99 7.88
N ARG A 159 -4.63 -5.03 6.91
CA ARG A 159 -3.28 -5.55 7.12
C ARG A 159 -2.53 -4.76 8.19
N GLN A 160 -2.60 -3.42 8.14
CA GLN A 160 -1.98 -2.56 9.14
C GLN A 160 -2.64 -2.69 10.52
N ALA A 161 -3.96 -2.82 10.58
CA ALA A 161 -4.68 -3.06 11.83
C ALA A 161 -4.31 -4.40 12.48
N MET A 162 -4.18 -5.48 11.69
CA MET A 162 -3.73 -6.78 12.19
C MET A 162 -2.31 -6.71 12.75
N GLN A 163 -1.40 -6.00 12.08
CA GLN A 163 -0.04 -5.78 12.56
C GLN A 163 -0.05 -5.00 13.90
N ALA A 164 -0.89 -3.98 14.02
CA ALA A 164 -1.06 -3.20 15.25
C ALA A 164 -1.57 -4.04 16.43
N LEU A 165 -2.30 -5.12 16.16
CA LEU A 165 -2.79 -6.09 17.14
C LEU A 165 -1.77 -7.22 17.42
N GLY A 166 -0.56 -7.17 16.85
CA GLY A 166 0.46 -8.20 17.00
C GLY A 166 0.23 -9.46 16.16
N MET A 167 -0.73 -9.43 15.23
CA MET A 167 -1.04 -10.56 14.34
C MET A 167 -0.14 -10.47 13.10
N HIS A 168 1.03 -11.10 13.13
CA HIS A 168 2.03 -10.97 12.06
C HIS A 168 1.87 -11.99 10.93
N VAL A 169 1.31 -13.17 11.21
CA VAL A 169 1.23 -14.28 10.24
C VAL A 169 0.28 -13.95 9.09
N VAL A 170 -0.92 -13.46 9.39
CA VAL A 170 -1.96 -13.19 8.37
C VAL A 170 -1.51 -12.14 7.33
N PRO A 171 -0.91 -11.01 7.72
CA PRO A 171 -0.34 -10.04 6.78
C PRO A 171 0.77 -10.63 5.90
N VAL A 172 1.65 -11.48 6.44
CA VAL A 172 2.72 -12.12 5.66
C VAL A 172 2.13 -13.09 4.62
N VAL A 173 1.22 -13.97 5.03
CA VAL A 173 0.53 -14.91 4.12
C VAL A 173 -0.20 -14.14 3.00
N SER A 174 -0.93 -13.08 3.35
CA SER A 174 -1.60 -12.22 2.37
C SER A 174 -0.63 -11.61 1.36
N SER A 175 0.57 -11.19 1.80
CA SER A 175 1.60 -10.64 0.91
C SER A 175 2.21 -11.71 0.02
N CYS A 176 2.38 -12.94 0.51
CA CYS A 176 2.85 -14.06 -0.32
C CYS A 176 1.84 -14.41 -1.42
N ILE A 177 0.55 -14.45 -1.10
CA ILE A 177 -0.53 -14.66 -2.09
C ILE A 177 -0.49 -13.54 -3.15
N GLU A 178 -0.37 -12.30 -2.72
CA GLU A 178 -0.25 -11.15 -3.64
C GLU A 178 0.96 -11.29 -4.57
N LEU A 179 2.12 -11.73 -4.06
CA LEU A 179 3.31 -11.99 -4.88
C LEU A 179 3.05 -13.06 -5.94
N VAL A 180 2.48 -14.19 -5.55
CA VAL A 180 2.16 -15.29 -6.48
C VAL A 180 1.22 -14.80 -7.58
N MET A 181 0.19 -14.03 -7.23
CA MET A 181 -0.74 -13.46 -8.20
C MET A 181 -0.05 -12.45 -9.14
N LYS A 182 0.84 -11.61 -8.64
CA LYS A 182 1.63 -10.67 -9.46
C LYS A 182 2.55 -11.40 -10.44
N ILE A 183 3.21 -12.47 -9.99
CA ILE A 183 4.06 -13.30 -10.83
C ILE A 183 3.22 -13.99 -11.92
N ALA A 184 2.10 -14.61 -11.55
CA ALA A 184 1.20 -15.26 -12.51
C ALA A 184 0.66 -14.25 -13.54
N ALA A 185 0.25 -13.06 -13.11
CA ALA A 185 -0.20 -11.99 -14.00
C ALA A 185 0.93 -11.50 -14.94
N ALA A 186 2.16 -11.36 -14.44
CA ALA A 186 3.30 -10.97 -15.26
C ALA A 186 3.59 -12.00 -16.37
N PHE A 187 3.51 -13.30 -16.07
CA PHE A 187 3.69 -14.37 -17.06
C PHE A 187 2.51 -14.49 -18.04
N ALA A 188 1.29 -14.13 -17.62
CA ALA A 188 0.11 -14.17 -18.49
C ALA A 188 0.07 -13.00 -19.48
N VAL A 189 0.64 -11.84 -19.10
CA VAL A 189 0.61 -10.60 -19.91
C VAL A 189 1.78 -10.52 -20.89
N VAL A 190 2.91 -11.16 -20.60
CA VAL A 190 4.06 -11.20 -21.51
C VAL A 190 3.85 -12.33 -22.51
N PRO A 191 3.53 -12.03 -23.78
CA PRO A 191 3.48 -13.05 -24.83
C PRO A 191 4.89 -13.67 -24.97
N ARG A 192 4.95 -14.99 -25.06
CA ARG A 192 6.17 -15.73 -25.38
C ARG A 192 6.58 -15.51 -26.83
#